data_552c7a1d8ecc949db91f6c9e8af0f587
#
_entry.id   552c7a1d8ecc949db91f6c9e8af0f587
#
_cell.length_a   1.000
_cell.length_b   1.000
_cell.length_c   1.000
_cell.angle_alpha   90.00
_cell.angle_beta   90.00
_cell.angle_gamma   90.00
#
_symmetry.space_group_name_H-M   'P 1'
#
loop_
_entity.id
_entity.type
_entity.pdbx_description
1 polymer ?
#
loop_
_entity_poly.entity_id
_entity_poly.type
_entity_poly.pdbx_seq_one_letter_code
_entity_poly.pdbx_strand_id
1 'polypeptide(L)'
;MEPTSATPPALSARAARALRHPANWIQLAKFGVVGASGYVVNLGVYTVLLHSGVHFRLAAVVSFVVSAASNYVLNRAWTFRAQRGHFAYQGARFLVVSVASLAANQVWLTLFVWAGAGKIVAQAISIVLVMPLNFLGNKLWSFRGR
;
A
#
# COMPACT_ATOMS: atom_id res chain seq x y z
N MET A 1 -41.73 -4.85 -26.60
CA MET A 1 -41.01 -4.88 -25.32
C MET A 1 -39.59 -4.45 -25.61
N GLU A 2 -39.28 -3.14 -25.39
CA GLU A 2 -37.92 -2.63 -25.56
C GLU A 2 -37.08 -3.00 -24.32
N PRO A 3 -35.83 -3.48 -24.51
CA PRO A 3 -34.94 -3.70 -23.38
C PRO A 3 -34.49 -2.34 -22.86
N THR A 4 -34.92 -2.02 -21.65
CA THR A 4 -34.48 -0.83 -20.92
C THR A 4 -32.97 -0.90 -20.73
N SER A 5 -32.23 -0.14 -21.54
CA SER A 5 -30.78 0.04 -21.38
C SER A 5 -30.53 0.86 -20.12
N ALA A 6 -30.33 0.17 -18.99
CA ALA A 6 -29.93 0.83 -17.75
C ALA A 6 -28.53 1.44 -17.91
N THR A 7 -28.48 2.73 -18.10
CA THR A 7 -27.22 3.51 -18.12
C THR A 7 -26.42 3.22 -16.86
N PRO A 8 -25.14 2.82 -16.96
CA PRO A 8 -24.33 2.55 -15.77
C PRO A 8 -24.25 3.81 -14.91
N PRO A 9 -24.43 3.71 -13.58
CA PRO A 9 -24.45 4.87 -12.70
C PRO A 9 -23.12 5.64 -12.79
N ALA A 10 -23.22 6.97 -12.81
CA ALA A 10 -22.08 7.87 -12.86
C ALA A 10 -21.03 7.54 -11.77
N LEU A 11 -19.75 7.79 -12.04
CA LEU A 11 -18.63 7.50 -11.11
C LEU A 11 -18.87 8.08 -9.71
N SER A 12 -19.49 9.27 -9.62
CA SER A 12 -19.89 9.91 -8.36
C SER A 12 -20.93 9.10 -7.56
N ALA A 13 -21.91 8.50 -8.25
CA ALA A 13 -22.93 7.65 -7.61
C ALA A 13 -22.35 6.31 -7.13
N ARG A 14 -21.36 5.76 -7.85
CA ARG A 14 -20.63 4.56 -7.42
C ARG A 14 -19.75 4.85 -6.20
N ALA A 15 -19.06 5.98 -6.17
CA ALA A 15 -18.26 6.43 -5.03
C ALA A 15 -19.13 6.69 -3.79
N ALA A 16 -20.26 7.39 -3.95
CA ALA A 16 -21.19 7.65 -2.85
C ALA A 16 -21.81 6.35 -2.28
N ARG A 17 -22.10 5.36 -3.14
CA ARG A 17 -22.59 4.06 -2.72
C ARG A 17 -21.52 3.23 -1.99
N ALA A 18 -20.27 3.32 -2.44
CA ALA A 18 -19.13 2.68 -1.78
C ALA A 18 -18.87 3.25 -0.38
N LEU A 19 -19.01 4.58 -0.22
CA LEU A 19 -18.86 5.26 1.08
C LEU A 19 -19.99 4.94 2.08
N ARG A 20 -21.18 4.57 1.60
CA ARG A 20 -22.33 4.20 2.46
C ARG A 20 -22.31 2.75 2.93
N HIS A 21 -21.43 1.90 2.39
CA HIS A 21 -21.40 0.48 2.75
C HIS A 21 -20.48 0.25 3.96
N PRO A 22 -21.01 -0.20 5.13
CA PRO A 22 -20.20 -0.39 6.34
C PRO A 22 -19.04 -1.37 6.15
N ALA A 23 -19.21 -2.37 5.27
CA ALA A 23 -18.15 -3.32 4.94
C ALA A 23 -16.89 -2.67 4.36
N ASN A 24 -17.04 -1.55 3.63
CA ASN A 24 -15.89 -0.82 3.08
C ASN A 24 -15.10 -0.08 4.17
N TRP A 25 -15.77 0.42 5.19
CA TRP A 25 -15.11 1.06 6.32
C TRP A 25 -14.36 0.05 7.20
N ILE A 26 -14.93 -1.13 7.41
CA ILE A 26 -14.27 -2.23 8.11
C ILE A 26 -13.03 -2.67 7.31
N GLN A 27 -13.15 -2.79 5.99
CA GLN A 27 -12.03 -3.15 5.13
C GLN A 27 -10.93 -2.07 5.15
N LEU A 28 -11.31 -0.80 5.14
CA LEU A 28 -10.38 0.32 5.26
C LEU A 28 -9.67 0.31 6.62
N ALA A 29 -10.40 0.07 7.71
CA ALA A 29 -9.81 -0.03 9.04
C ALA A 29 -8.82 -1.20 9.13
N LYS A 30 -9.16 -2.38 8.61
CA LYS A 30 -8.25 -3.53 8.54
C LYS A 30 -7.00 -3.22 7.73
N PHE A 31 -7.17 -2.59 6.56
CA PHE A 31 -6.05 -2.15 5.74
C PHE A 31 -5.15 -1.15 6.48
N GLY A 32 -5.76 -0.22 7.22
CA GLY A 32 -5.05 0.73 8.06
C GLY A 32 -4.22 0.06 9.16
N VAL A 33 -4.78 -0.96 9.83
CA VAL A 33 -4.05 -1.75 10.85
C VAL A 33 -2.88 -2.51 10.22
N VAL A 34 -3.10 -3.16 9.09
CA VAL A 34 -2.02 -3.85 8.35
C VAL A 34 -0.98 -2.84 7.87
N GLY A 35 -1.41 -1.69 7.36
CA GLY A 35 -0.51 -0.60 6.97
C GLY A 35 0.33 -0.08 8.12
N ALA A 36 -0.27 0.11 9.30
CA ALA A 36 0.44 0.52 10.50
C ALA A 36 1.46 -0.52 10.96
N SER A 37 1.12 -1.81 10.93
CA SER A 37 2.07 -2.89 11.22
C SER A 37 3.22 -2.91 10.22
N GLY A 38 2.93 -2.73 8.93
CA GLY A 38 3.94 -2.62 7.88
C GLY A 38 4.84 -1.40 8.04
N TYR A 39 4.29 -0.28 8.50
CA TYR A 39 5.06 0.91 8.85
C TYR A 39 6.09 0.61 9.95
N VAL A 40 5.65 -0.04 11.03
CA VAL A 40 6.53 -0.43 12.14
C VAL A 40 7.61 -1.41 11.67
N VAL A 41 7.25 -2.42 10.89
CA VAL A 41 8.20 -3.39 10.31
C VAL A 41 9.21 -2.67 9.41
N ASN A 42 8.74 -1.82 8.49
CA ASN A 42 9.62 -1.07 7.59
C ASN A 42 10.62 -0.22 8.37
N LEU A 43 10.12 0.61 9.27
CA LEU A 43 10.97 1.54 10.03
C LEU A 43 11.92 0.81 10.98
N GLY A 44 11.48 -0.29 11.60
CA GLY A 44 12.31 -1.13 12.45
C GLY A 44 13.46 -1.78 11.69
N VAL A 45 13.15 -2.46 10.58
CA VAL A 45 14.18 -3.08 9.72
C VAL A 45 15.13 -2.04 9.15
N TYR A 46 14.60 -0.90 8.67
CA TYR A 46 15.40 0.20 8.17
C TYR A 46 16.40 0.71 9.22
N THR A 47 15.91 0.95 10.44
CA THR A 47 16.73 1.46 11.54
C THR A 47 17.85 0.48 11.90
N VAL A 48 17.54 -0.82 12.02
CA VAL A 48 18.54 -1.86 12.31
C VAL A 48 19.62 -1.90 11.22
N LEU A 49 19.22 -1.92 9.94
CA LEU A 49 20.17 -1.94 8.82
C LEU A 49 21.04 -0.69 8.79
N LEU A 50 20.45 0.47 9.07
CA LEU A 50 21.20 1.73 9.09
C LEU A 50 22.25 1.74 10.20
N HIS A 51 21.93 1.25 11.41
CA HIS A 51 22.90 1.13 12.51
C HIS A 51 23.96 0.04 12.25
N SER A 52 23.65 -0.93 11.40
CA SER A 52 24.61 -1.95 10.94
C SER A 52 25.55 -1.44 9.82
N GLY A 53 25.49 -0.15 9.48
CA GLY A 53 26.35 0.46 8.47
C GLY A 53 25.86 0.34 7.03
N VAL A 54 24.67 -0.19 6.80
CA VAL A 54 24.09 -0.30 5.45
C VAL A 54 23.72 1.09 4.94
N HIS A 55 24.06 1.37 3.68
CA HIS A 55 23.72 2.65 3.05
C HIS A 55 22.19 2.86 3.05
N PHE A 56 21.74 4.08 3.39
CA PHE A 56 20.33 4.40 3.63
C PHE A 56 19.39 4.02 2.49
N ARG A 57 19.79 4.12 1.22
CA ARG A 57 18.96 3.72 0.07
C ARG A 57 18.76 2.21 0.00
N LEU A 58 19.83 1.44 0.27
CA LEU A 58 19.74 -0.02 0.30
C LEU A 58 18.93 -0.49 1.50
N ALA A 59 19.13 0.11 2.66
CA ALA A 59 18.32 -0.15 3.85
C ALA A 59 16.82 0.09 3.58
N ALA A 60 16.47 1.17 2.85
CA ALA A 60 15.10 1.47 2.48
C ALA A 60 14.51 0.42 1.50
N VAL A 61 15.28 -0.06 0.53
CA VAL A 61 14.83 -1.13 -0.37
C VAL A 61 14.55 -2.42 0.40
N VAL A 62 15.49 -2.87 1.22
CA VAL A 62 15.35 -4.12 1.97
C VAL A 62 14.20 -4.05 2.96
N SER A 63 14.10 -2.98 3.73
CA SER A 63 13.01 -2.78 4.70
C SER A 63 11.64 -2.71 4.01
N PHE A 64 11.57 -2.08 2.84
CA PHE A 64 10.35 -2.02 2.04
C PHE A 64 9.94 -3.41 1.54
N VAL A 65 10.86 -4.21 1.02
CA VAL A 65 10.56 -5.57 0.53
C VAL A 65 10.03 -6.45 1.67
N VAL A 66 10.67 -6.42 2.84
CA VAL A 66 10.22 -7.18 4.02
C VAL A 66 8.82 -6.73 4.45
N SER A 67 8.58 -5.43 4.55
CA SER A 67 7.28 -4.88 4.90
C SER A 67 6.20 -5.20 3.85
N ALA A 68 6.53 -5.08 2.57
CA ALA A 68 5.59 -5.36 1.48
C ALA A 68 5.17 -6.84 1.46
N ALA A 69 6.10 -7.76 1.67
CA ALA A 69 5.80 -9.19 1.77
C ALA A 69 4.86 -9.47 2.96
N SER A 70 5.14 -8.92 4.12
CA SER A 70 4.27 -9.00 5.30
C SER A 70 2.87 -8.43 5.02
N ASN A 71 2.81 -7.23 4.45
CA ASN A 71 1.55 -6.58 4.10
C ASN A 71 0.74 -7.36 3.07
N TYR A 72 1.39 -7.97 2.08
CA TYR A 72 0.70 -8.80 1.09
C TYR A 72 0.01 -9.99 1.76
N VAL A 73 0.75 -10.73 2.59
CA VAL A 73 0.21 -11.89 3.29
C VAL A 73 -0.95 -11.50 4.21
N LEU A 74 -0.76 -10.47 5.02
CA LEU A 74 -1.78 -10.00 5.96
C LEU A 74 -3.02 -9.44 5.24
N ASN A 75 -2.84 -8.62 4.22
CA ASN A 75 -3.96 -8.08 3.46
C ASN A 75 -4.74 -9.18 2.74
N ARG A 76 -4.05 -10.15 2.15
CA ARG A 76 -4.69 -11.29 1.49
C ARG A 76 -5.45 -12.19 2.48
N ALA A 77 -4.85 -12.44 3.66
CA ALA A 77 -5.43 -13.35 4.65
C ALA A 77 -6.59 -12.71 5.41
N TRP A 78 -6.52 -11.41 5.66
CA TRP A 78 -7.44 -10.72 6.57
C TRP A 78 -8.26 -9.60 5.93
N THR A 79 -7.61 -8.62 5.28
CA THR A 79 -8.31 -7.44 4.76
C THR A 79 -9.20 -7.76 3.55
N PHE A 80 -8.66 -8.50 2.60
CA PHE A 80 -9.31 -8.84 1.33
C PHE A 80 -9.70 -10.32 1.24
N ARG A 81 -10.03 -10.93 2.38
CA ARG A 81 -10.37 -12.36 2.47
C ARG A 81 -11.48 -12.79 1.51
N ALA A 82 -12.48 -11.94 1.30
CA ALA A 82 -13.59 -12.20 0.39
C ALA A 82 -13.27 -11.95 -1.09
N GLN A 83 -12.14 -11.29 -1.39
CA GLN A 83 -11.74 -10.89 -2.74
C GLN A 83 -10.49 -11.67 -3.22
N ARG A 84 -10.33 -12.90 -2.75
CA ARG A 84 -9.20 -13.75 -3.12
C ARG A 84 -9.32 -14.21 -4.57
N GLY A 85 -8.43 -13.70 -5.42
CA GLY A 85 -8.18 -14.21 -6.76
C GLY A 85 -7.05 -15.24 -6.77
N HIS A 86 -6.60 -15.61 -7.98
CA HIS A 86 -5.43 -16.48 -8.14
C HIS A 86 -4.20 -15.86 -7.49
N PHE A 87 -3.52 -16.60 -6.61
CA PHE A 87 -2.45 -16.09 -5.75
C PHE A 87 -1.33 -15.37 -6.54
N ALA A 88 -0.82 -16.02 -7.59
CA ALA A 88 0.28 -15.48 -8.37
C ALA A 88 -0.12 -14.21 -9.16
N TYR A 89 -1.32 -14.18 -9.73
CA TYR A 89 -1.80 -13.02 -10.50
C TYR A 89 -2.06 -11.81 -9.59
N GLN A 90 -2.67 -12.05 -8.44
CA GLN A 90 -2.90 -11.01 -7.44
C GLN A 90 -1.59 -10.51 -6.83
N GLY A 91 -0.64 -11.43 -6.59
CA GLY A 91 0.71 -11.13 -6.13
C GLY A 91 1.52 -10.32 -7.14
N ALA A 92 1.41 -10.64 -8.44
CA ALA A 92 2.09 -9.88 -9.49
C ALA A 92 1.58 -8.42 -9.57
N ARG A 93 0.28 -8.21 -9.46
CA ARG A 93 -0.30 -6.86 -9.40
C ARG A 93 0.13 -6.11 -8.15
N PHE A 94 0.10 -6.78 -6.99
CA PHE A 94 0.61 -6.22 -5.74
C PHE A 94 2.08 -5.81 -5.88
N LEU A 95 2.91 -6.64 -6.52
CA LEU A 95 4.31 -6.35 -6.77
C LEU A 95 4.50 -5.09 -7.60
N VAL A 96 3.72 -4.90 -8.67
CA VAL A 96 3.79 -3.68 -9.50
C VAL A 96 3.46 -2.43 -8.68
N VAL A 97 2.38 -2.47 -7.88
CA VAL A 97 2.02 -1.37 -6.97
C VAL A 97 3.13 -1.12 -5.95
N SER A 98 3.72 -2.20 -5.42
CA SER A 98 4.82 -2.11 -4.45
C SER A 98 6.07 -1.49 -5.06
N VAL A 99 6.44 -1.85 -6.29
CA VAL A 99 7.59 -1.26 -7.00
C VAL A 99 7.36 0.23 -7.25
N ALA A 100 6.17 0.63 -7.70
CA ALA A 100 5.83 2.04 -7.88
C ALA A 100 5.89 2.81 -6.55
N SER A 101 5.39 2.23 -5.49
CA SER A 101 5.45 2.80 -4.14
C SER A 101 6.89 2.91 -3.62
N LEU A 102 7.73 1.91 -3.88
CA LEU A 102 9.15 1.94 -3.54
C LEU A 102 9.87 3.07 -4.29
N ALA A 103 9.63 3.20 -5.59
CA ALA A 103 10.22 4.28 -6.39
C ALA A 103 9.85 5.67 -5.83
N ALA A 104 8.57 5.88 -5.51
CA ALA A 104 8.09 7.10 -4.89
C ALA A 104 8.74 7.33 -3.51
N ASN A 105 8.86 6.27 -2.68
CA ASN A 105 9.54 6.35 -1.39
C ASN A 105 11.01 6.77 -1.53
N GLN A 106 11.74 6.20 -2.49
CA GLN A 106 13.13 6.55 -2.74
C GLN A 106 13.31 8.02 -3.15
N VAL A 107 12.39 8.55 -3.94
CA VAL A 107 12.40 9.98 -4.33
C VAL A 107 12.22 10.85 -3.07
N TRP A 108 11.19 10.62 -2.29
CA TRP A 108 10.92 11.41 -1.09
C TRP A 108 12.04 11.28 -0.04
N LEU A 109 12.49 10.06 0.23
CA LEU A 109 13.59 9.82 1.16
C LEU A 109 14.85 10.58 0.75
N THR A 110 15.23 10.50 -0.53
CA THR A 110 16.43 11.18 -1.04
C THR A 110 16.29 12.70 -0.93
N LEU A 111 15.11 13.25 -1.28
CA LEU A 111 14.85 14.69 -1.18
C LEU A 111 14.95 15.18 0.27
N PHE A 112 14.35 14.46 1.22
CA PHE A 112 14.40 14.87 2.63
C PHE A 112 15.79 14.75 3.22
N VAL A 113 16.54 13.69 2.90
CA VAL A 113 17.94 13.54 3.35
C VAL A 113 18.81 14.62 2.74
N TRP A 114 18.60 14.95 1.47
CA TRP A 114 19.33 16.04 0.79
C TRP A 114 18.99 17.42 1.38
N ALA A 115 17.73 17.62 1.81
CA ALA A 115 17.31 18.84 2.52
C ALA A 115 17.81 18.91 3.98
N GLY A 116 18.60 17.93 4.45
CA GLY A 116 19.21 17.93 5.78
C GLY A 116 18.40 17.21 6.87
N ALA A 117 17.32 16.51 6.52
CA ALA A 117 16.56 15.73 7.49
C ALA A 117 17.35 14.49 7.95
N GLY A 118 17.21 14.13 9.22
CA GLY A 118 17.75 12.88 9.74
C GLY A 118 17.18 11.68 8.98
N LYS A 119 18.03 10.68 8.64
CA LYS A 119 17.66 9.56 7.76
C LYS A 119 16.44 8.77 8.25
N ILE A 120 16.30 8.57 9.56
CA ILE A 120 15.15 7.85 10.14
C ILE A 120 13.87 8.69 10.02
N VAL A 121 13.94 10.00 10.29
CA VAL A 121 12.80 10.92 10.17
C VAL A 121 12.39 11.04 8.70
N ALA A 122 13.35 11.18 7.80
CA ALA A 122 13.12 11.21 6.35
C ALA A 122 12.37 9.95 5.87
N GLN A 123 12.79 8.77 6.31
CA GLN A 123 12.12 7.52 5.98
C GLN A 123 10.70 7.46 6.56
N ALA A 124 10.51 7.84 7.82
CA ALA A 124 9.20 7.85 8.46
C ALA A 124 8.19 8.72 7.69
N ILE A 125 8.58 9.93 7.30
CA ILE A 125 7.73 10.84 6.52
C ILE A 125 7.49 10.28 5.12
N SER A 126 8.52 9.76 4.45
CA SER A 126 8.42 9.20 3.10
C SER A 126 7.42 8.04 3.01
N ILE A 127 7.42 7.15 4.01
CA ILE A 127 6.45 6.04 4.07
C ILE A 127 5.02 6.59 4.18
N VAL A 128 4.77 7.57 5.04
CA VAL A 128 3.43 8.17 5.22
C VAL A 128 2.94 8.82 3.93
N LEU A 129 3.82 9.53 3.20
CA LEU A 129 3.46 10.18 1.93
C LEU A 129 3.11 9.17 0.82
N VAL A 130 3.70 7.98 0.85
CA VAL A 130 3.46 6.92 -0.15
C VAL A 130 2.27 6.03 0.21
N MET A 131 1.80 6.03 1.45
CA MET A 131 0.64 5.23 1.89
C MET A 131 -0.61 5.36 1.00
N PRO A 132 -1.07 6.57 0.62
CA PRO A 132 -2.24 6.72 -0.23
C PRO A 132 -2.07 6.05 -1.59
N LEU A 133 -0.88 6.16 -2.20
CA LEU A 133 -0.56 5.52 -3.48
C LEU A 133 -0.65 4.00 -3.36
N ASN A 134 -0.05 3.44 -2.33
CA ASN A 134 -0.05 2.01 -2.06
C ASN A 134 -1.47 1.48 -1.77
N PHE A 135 -2.26 2.21 -0.98
CA PHE A 135 -3.64 1.84 -0.67
C PHE A 135 -4.52 1.84 -1.93
N LEU A 136 -4.52 2.95 -2.68
CA LEU A 136 -5.35 3.09 -3.87
C LEU A 136 -4.96 2.07 -4.94
N GLY A 137 -3.66 1.89 -5.18
CA GLY A 137 -3.16 0.90 -6.14
C GLY A 137 -3.60 -0.52 -5.78
N ASN A 138 -3.47 -0.91 -4.52
CA ASN A 138 -3.86 -2.24 -4.07
C ASN A 138 -5.39 -2.43 -4.10
N LYS A 139 -6.17 -1.47 -3.62
CA LYS A 139 -7.62 -1.56 -3.58
C LYS A 139 -8.24 -1.57 -4.98
N LEU A 140 -7.78 -0.70 -5.87
CA LEU A 140 -8.39 -0.52 -7.18
C LEU A 140 -7.91 -1.53 -8.21
N TRP A 141 -6.73 -2.09 -8.04
CA TRP A 141 -6.13 -2.95 -9.03
C TRP A 141 -5.72 -4.33 -8.51
N SER A 142 -4.94 -4.41 -7.43
CA SER A 142 -4.37 -5.67 -6.94
C SER A 142 -5.45 -6.62 -6.41
N PHE A 143 -6.36 -6.10 -5.59
CA PHE A 143 -7.42 -6.85 -4.92
C PHE A 143 -8.81 -6.58 -5.52
N ARG A 144 -8.88 -6.12 -6.76
CA ARG A 144 -10.15 -5.99 -7.47
C ARG A 144 -10.72 -7.38 -7.71
N GLY A 145 -11.81 -7.72 -7.01
CA GLY A 145 -12.62 -8.89 -7.32
C GLY A 145 -13.20 -8.78 -8.74
N ARG A 146 -13.22 -9.88 -9.47
CA ARG A 146 -13.98 -9.99 -10.73
C ARG A 146 -15.46 -10.10 -10.41
#